data_5ca00b461893cce9cf102263194dbe67
#
_entry.id   5ca00b461893cce9cf102263194dbe67
#
_cell.length_a   1.000
_cell.length_b   1.000
_cell.length_c   1.000
_cell.angle_alpha   90.00
_cell.angle_beta   90.00
_cell.angle_gamma   90.00
#
_symmetry.space_group_name_H-M   'P 1'
#
loop_
_entity.id
_entity.type
_entity.pdbx_description
1 polymer ?
#
loop_
_entity_poly.entity_id
_entity_poly.type
_entity_poly.pdbx_seq_one_letter_code
_entity_poly.pdbx_strand_id
1 'polypeptide(L)'
;MSELRQDPTTREWVIIATERRRRPHEFGSDFSSKKDNEANLQEYSKDCQFCSGNEYLSPQETASYRTLGTNPNSKGWWVRVIPNKFAALSLNFEENAKVYEGIRSVNPDFSGYFFPRATEVFRTKPGIGAHEVVIDTPKHNEQLPFFSDKQIQELFLMYRERYLNLRVNSKFKYIIIFKNSGANAGTSIVHSHSQIIATPVIPLTLRNNISQARFYYDEVGRCIFCDMIQAEIVDGRRIILQTADFIVFHPFASTSPFETWIMPLSHEPCFSNMSADKTKDLAVIVKKILKGMYDALNDPDYNFVFNNPPIADEKEDYYHWSLRIIPRLTMKAGFEIGTGMSINTAIPEETAEFMRGFLKF
;
A
#
# COMPACT_ATOMS: atom_id res chain seq x y z
N MET A 1 -12.55 -23.09 -19.73
CA MET A 1 -13.63 -22.09 -19.62
C MET A 1 -13.21 -21.02 -18.63
N SER A 2 -13.45 -19.74 -18.96
CA SER A 2 -13.24 -18.66 -17.99
C SER A 2 -14.21 -18.82 -16.81
N GLU A 3 -13.78 -18.35 -15.63
CA GLU A 3 -14.54 -18.46 -14.38
C GLU A 3 -14.75 -17.06 -13.80
N LEU A 4 -15.94 -16.80 -13.24
CA LEU A 4 -16.23 -15.61 -12.45
C LEU A 4 -16.06 -15.93 -10.97
N ARG A 5 -15.19 -15.20 -10.29
CA ARG A 5 -14.99 -15.30 -8.85
C ARG A 5 -15.39 -14.01 -8.16
N GLN A 6 -16.12 -14.11 -7.07
CA GLN A 6 -16.50 -12.96 -6.26
C GLN A 6 -15.58 -12.81 -5.05
N ASP A 7 -15.05 -11.62 -4.85
CA ASP A 7 -14.35 -11.27 -3.62
C ASP A 7 -15.38 -11.14 -2.49
N PRO A 8 -15.29 -11.96 -1.43
CA PRO A 8 -16.26 -11.92 -0.35
C PRO A 8 -16.24 -10.58 0.43
N THR A 9 -15.11 -9.89 0.45
CA THR A 9 -14.92 -8.65 1.23
C THR A 9 -15.45 -7.40 0.53
N THR A 10 -15.55 -7.42 -0.80
CA THR A 10 -15.99 -6.28 -1.62
C THR A 10 -17.26 -6.57 -2.42
N ARG A 11 -17.58 -7.85 -2.63
CA ARG A 11 -18.58 -8.36 -3.58
C ARG A 11 -18.28 -8.05 -5.04
N GLU A 12 -17.11 -7.57 -5.36
CA GLU A 12 -16.68 -7.36 -6.73
C GLU A 12 -16.41 -8.70 -7.43
N TRP A 13 -16.77 -8.77 -8.71
CA TRP A 13 -16.52 -9.94 -9.53
C TRP A 13 -15.23 -9.79 -10.31
N VAL A 14 -14.46 -10.86 -10.38
CA VAL A 14 -13.22 -10.97 -11.17
C VAL A 14 -13.38 -12.09 -12.18
N ILE A 15 -12.95 -11.84 -13.41
CA ILE A 15 -12.90 -12.87 -14.47
C ILE A 15 -11.53 -13.54 -14.41
N ILE A 16 -11.48 -14.83 -14.07
CA ILE A 16 -10.28 -15.66 -14.23
C ILE A 16 -10.31 -16.22 -15.66
N ALA A 17 -9.47 -15.63 -16.52
CA ALA A 17 -9.50 -15.85 -17.97
C ALA A 17 -8.59 -17.03 -18.38
N THR A 18 -9.02 -18.26 -18.10
CA THR A 18 -8.24 -19.48 -18.37
C THR A 18 -7.90 -19.71 -19.85
N GLU A 19 -8.69 -19.17 -20.78
CA GLU A 19 -8.41 -19.29 -22.23
C GLU A 19 -7.36 -18.30 -22.71
N ARG A 20 -7.16 -17.19 -21.98
CA ARG A 20 -6.05 -16.23 -22.17
C ARG A 20 -4.91 -16.51 -21.20
N ARG A 21 -4.88 -17.70 -20.62
CA ARG A 21 -3.99 -18.09 -19.55
C ARG A 21 -2.54 -17.98 -19.97
N ARG A 22 -1.80 -17.21 -19.19
CA ARG A 22 -0.35 -17.25 -19.16
C ARG A 22 0.10 -18.17 -18.03
N ARG A 23 1.06 -19.04 -18.31
CA ARG A 23 1.65 -19.89 -17.27
C ARG A 23 2.52 -19.05 -16.35
N PRO A 24 2.63 -19.40 -15.05
CA PRO A 24 3.39 -18.60 -14.09
C PRO A 24 4.79 -18.21 -14.52
N HIS A 25 5.54 -19.12 -15.17
CA HIS A 25 6.91 -18.86 -15.66
C HIS A 25 6.99 -17.91 -16.87
N GLU A 26 5.90 -17.68 -17.60
CA GLU A 26 5.88 -16.79 -18.78
C GLU A 26 5.87 -15.31 -18.40
N PHE A 27 5.47 -14.98 -17.17
CA PHE A 27 5.45 -13.60 -16.71
C PHE A 27 6.85 -13.01 -16.48
N GLY A 28 7.84 -13.82 -16.12
CA GLY A 28 9.22 -13.37 -15.90
C GLY A 28 9.96 -12.97 -17.17
N SER A 29 9.52 -13.44 -18.35
CA SER A 29 10.17 -13.13 -19.63
C SER A 29 10.05 -11.67 -20.06
N ASP A 30 9.00 -10.98 -19.61
CA ASP A 30 8.72 -9.60 -20.02
C ASP A 30 9.66 -8.56 -19.38
N PHE A 31 10.45 -8.94 -18.35
CA PHE A 31 11.27 -8.04 -17.53
C PHE A 31 12.78 -8.31 -17.64
N SER A 32 13.22 -9.08 -18.63
CA SER A 32 14.63 -9.51 -18.76
C SER A 32 15.66 -8.37 -18.86
N SER A 33 15.26 -7.18 -19.34
CA SER A 33 16.16 -6.02 -19.50
C SER A 33 16.31 -5.14 -18.26
N LYS A 34 15.48 -5.32 -17.24
CA LYS A 34 15.44 -4.42 -16.06
C LYS A 34 16.58 -4.71 -15.09
N LYS A 35 16.87 -5.99 -14.82
CA LYS A 35 17.95 -6.41 -13.89
C LYS A 35 19.32 -5.84 -14.28
N ASP A 36 19.61 -5.74 -15.57
CA ASP A 36 20.89 -5.23 -16.06
C ASP A 36 21.04 -3.73 -15.82
N ASN A 37 19.96 -2.97 -15.88
CA ASN A 37 19.97 -1.52 -15.67
C ASN A 37 20.10 -1.17 -14.18
N GLU A 38 19.46 -1.92 -13.29
CA GLU A 38 19.49 -1.66 -11.83
C GLU A 38 20.79 -2.15 -11.17
N ALA A 39 21.43 -3.21 -11.71
CA ALA A 39 22.74 -3.67 -11.27
C ALA A 39 23.86 -2.62 -11.44
N ASN A 40 23.66 -1.63 -12.31
CA ASN A 40 24.61 -0.55 -12.57
C ASN A 40 24.36 0.73 -11.76
N LEU A 41 23.36 0.77 -10.89
CA LEU A 41 23.09 1.94 -10.05
C LEU A 41 24.19 2.12 -8.99
N GLN A 42 24.70 3.34 -8.88
CA GLN A 42 25.67 3.70 -7.85
C GLN A 42 25.00 3.83 -6.49
N GLU A 43 25.72 3.55 -5.41
CA GLU A 43 25.23 3.69 -4.03
C GLU A 43 24.82 5.14 -3.67
N TYR A 44 25.36 6.13 -4.38
CA TYR A 44 25.08 7.54 -4.21
C TYR A 44 24.92 8.25 -5.55
N SER A 45 23.94 9.17 -5.61
CA SER A 45 23.74 10.08 -6.74
C SER A 45 23.69 11.51 -6.23
N LYS A 46 24.56 12.38 -6.77
CA LYS A 46 24.64 13.80 -6.38
C LYS A 46 23.35 14.59 -6.67
N ASP A 47 22.58 14.15 -7.64
CA ASP A 47 21.36 14.82 -8.09
C ASP A 47 20.08 14.22 -7.43
N CYS A 48 20.22 13.15 -6.65
CA CYS A 48 19.10 12.52 -5.97
C CYS A 48 18.84 13.18 -4.61
N GLN A 49 17.69 13.80 -4.46
CA GLN A 49 17.29 14.47 -3.21
C GLN A 49 17.09 13.51 -2.01
N PHE A 50 17.09 12.19 -2.23
CA PHE A 50 16.90 11.19 -1.18
C PHE A 50 18.21 10.54 -0.73
N CYS A 51 19.32 10.75 -1.42
CA CYS A 51 20.63 10.25 -1.00
C CYS A 51 21.10 10.95 0.28
N SER A 52 21.71 10.16 1.19
CA SER A 52 22.35 10.69 2.39
C SER A 52 23.48 11.63 2.03
N GLY A 53 23.40 12.88 2.48
CA GLY A 53 24.30 13.97 2.14
C GLY A 53 23.69 15.04 1.23
N ASN A 54 22.48 14.76 0.70
CA ASN A 54 21.71 15.69 -0.14
C ASN A 54 20.46 16.21 0.60
N GLU A 55 20.44 16.16 1.93
CA GLU A 55 19.27 16.54 2.74
C GLU A 55 18.80 17.98 2.43
N TYR A 56 19.71 18.85 2.01
CA TYR A 56 19.43 20.24 1.63
C TYR A 56 18.60 20.39 0.33
N LEU A 57 18.51 19.33 -0.49
CA LEU A 57 17.70 19.32 -1.73
C LEU A 57 16.22 18.99 -1.46
N SER A 58 15.91 18.51 -0.27
CA SER A 58 14.58 18.07 0.15
C SER A 58 14.01 18.95 1.27
N PRO A 59 12.68 18.93 1.52
CA PRO A 59 12.10 19.57 2.69
C PRO A 59 12.73 19.06 3.99
N GLN A 60 12.57 19.84 5.07
CA GLN A 60 13.00 19.43 6.39
C GLN A 60 12.31 18.14 6.82
N GLU A 61 13.05 17.27 7.52
CA GLU A 61 12.52 16.01 8.00
C GLU A 61 11.47 16.21 9.11
N THR A 62 10.41 15.41 9.02
CA THR A 62 9.35 15.35 10.03
C THR A 62 9.70 14.32 11.11
N ALA A 63 10.38 13.25 10.73
CA ALA A 63 10.86 12.17 11.59
C ALA A 63 12.06 11.47 10.96
N SER A 64 12.89 10.84 11.77
CA SER A 64 13.95 9.97 11.27
C SER A 64 14.44 9.00 12.34
N TYR A 65 14.87 7.82 11.91
CA TYR A 65 15.73 6.96 12.71
C TYR A 65 17.16 7.22 12.30
N ARG A 66 18.00 7.60 13.27
CA ARG A 66 19.36 8.07 13.01
C ARG A 66 20.34 7.73 14.13
N THR A 67 21.61 7.77 13.80
CA THR A 67 22.70 7.57 14.75
C THR A 67 22.66 8.65 15.83
N LEU A 68 22.79 8.23 17.09
CA LEU A 68 22.80 9.12 18.23
C LEU A 68 23.91 10.19 18.07
N GLY A 69 23.54 11.44 18.33
CA GLY A 69 24.47 12.59 18.22
C GLY A 69 24.54 13.22 16.82
N THR A 70 23.79 12.70 15.82
CA THR A 70 23.66 13.37 14.52
C THR A 70 22.50 14.39 14.54
N ASN A 71 22.66 15.48 13.78
CA ASN A 71 21.67 16.55 13.73
C ASN A 71 20.53 16.22 12.74
N PRO A 72 19.29 16.70 12.97
CA PRO A 72 18.24 16.68 11.97
C PRO A 72 18.69 17.30 10.64
N ASN A 73 18.13 16.80 9.53
CA ASN A 73 18.46 17.25 8.17
C ASN A 73 19.97 17.14 7.81
N SER A 74 20.66 16.17 8.37
CA SER A 74 22.05 15.83 8.06
C SER A 74 22.24 14.32 7.95
N LYS A 75 23.40 13.89 7.48
CA LYS A 75 23.79 12.45 7.40
C LYS A 75 23.61 11.71 8.72
N GLY A 76 23.54 10.38 8.64
CA GLY A 76 23.50 9.50 9.81
C GLY A 76 22.12 8.93 10.11
N TRP A 77 21.14 9.17 9.27
CA TRP A 77 19.84 8.49 9.30
C TRP A 77 19.87 7.19 8.49
N TRP A 78 18.94 6.28 8.80
CA TRP A 78 18.70 5.06 8.01
C TRP A 78 17.23 4.88 7.60
N VAL A 79 16.29 5.62 8.20
CA VAL A 79 14.95 5.89 7.71
C VAL A 79 14.65 7.35 7.94
N ARG A 80 14.15 8.06 6.93
CA ARG A 80 13.89 9.50 7.01
C ARG A 80 12.53 9.83 6.42
N VAL A 81 11.76 10.67 7.11
CA VAL A 81 10.43 11.12 6.67
C VAL A 81 10.47 12.61 6.39
N ILE A 82 9.97 12.99 5.24
CA ILE A 82 9.86 14.39 4.80
C ILE A 82 8.46 14.68 4.28
N PRO A 83 7.95 15.92 4.36
CA PRO A 83 6.79 16.32 3.59
C PRO A 83 7.05 16.12 2.09
N ASN A 84 6.06 15.68 1.33
CA ASN A 84 6.22 15.61 -0.12
C ASN A 84 6.28 17.02 -0.69
N LYS A 85 7.34 17.33 -1.46
CA LYS A 85 7.53 18.63 -2.11
C LYS A 85 6.37 18.99 -3.08
N PHE A 86 5.75 17.97 -3.66
CA PHE A 86 4.60 18.08 -4.55
C PHE A 86 3.37 17.41 -3.92
N ALA A 87 3.03 17.83 -2.70
CA ALA A 87 1.98 17.23 -1.91
C ALA A 87 0.61 17.33 -2.62
N ALA A 88 -0.09 16.19 -2.73
CA ALA A 88 -1.45 16.16 -3.24
C ALA A 88 -2.46 16.81 -2.28
N LEU A 89 -2.16 16.79 -0.97
CA LEU A 89 -2.93 17.40 0.12
C LEU A 89 -1.95 18.08 1.08
N SER A 90 -2.34 19.22 1.67
CA SER A 90 -1.49 20.03 2.54
C SER A 90 -2.25 20.53 3.76
N LEU A 91 -1.55 20.70 4.88
CA LEU A 91 -2.05 21.41 6.06
C LEU A 91 -1.92 22.94 5.95
N ASN A 92 -1.20 23.45 4.94
CA ASN A 92 -0.97 24.87 4.76
C ASN A 92 -2.27 25.61 4.43
N PHE A 93 -2.85 26.18 5.48
CA PHE A 93 -4.14 26.87 5.42
C PHE A 93 -4.06 28.15 4.56
N GLU A 94 -2.91 28.82 4.51
CA GLU A 94 -2.74 30.08 3.76
C GLU A 94 -2.72 29.88 2.24
N GLU A 95 -2.07 28.84 1.72
CA GLU A 95 -2.13 28.48 0.31
C GLU A 95 -3.53 28.03 -0.12
N ASN A 96 -4.18 27.26 0.76
CA ASN A 96 -5.54 26.83 0.55
C ASN A 96 -6.55 27.99 0.69
N ALA A 97 -6.30 28.97 1.56
CA ALA A 97 -7.18 30.12 1.77
C ALA A 97 -7.34 30.98 0.52
N LYS A 98 -6.26 31.19 -0.27
CA LYS A 98 -6.33 31.94 -1.54
C LYS A 98 -7.20 31.27 -2.60
N VAL A 99 -7.13 29.93 -2.69
CA VAL A 99 -8.03 29.14 -3.54
C VAL A 99 -9.47 29.25 -3.04
N TYR A 100 -9.66 29.33 -1.72
CA TYR A 100 -10.97 29.47 -1.07
C TYR A 100 -11.58 30.85 -1.23
N GLU A 101 -10.78 31.93 -1.20
CA GLU A 101 -11.26 33.29 -1.48
C GLU A 101 -11.77 33.39 -2.91
N GLY A 102 -11.11 32.74 -3.87
CA GLY A 102 -11.61 32.62 -5.24
C GLY A 102 -12.95 31.86 -5.34
N ILE A 103 -13.11 30.80 -4.60
CA ILE A 103 -14.36 30.00 -4.55
C ILE A 103 -15.47 30.73 -3.77
N ARG A 104 -15.13 31.43 -2.67
CA ARG A 104 -16.06 32.29 -1.90
C ARG A 104 -16.61 33.46 -2.72
N SER A 105 -15.80 34.04 -3.59
CA SER A 105 -16.26 35.13 -4.45
C SER A 105 -17.32 34.69 -5.47
N VAL A 106 -17.37 33.39 -5.77
CA VAL A 106 -18.37 32.76 -6.65
C VAL A 106 -19.59 32.27 -5.85
N ASN A 107 -19.41 31.98 -4.55
CA ASN A 107 -20.50 31.48 -3.69
C ASN A 107 -20.37 32.07 -2.25
N PRO A 108 -21.03 33.22 -1.96
CA PRO A 108 -20.90 33.94 -0.67
C PRO A 108 -21.43 33.16 0.57
N ASP A 109 -22.21 32.11 0.38
CA ASP A 109 -22.73 31.27 1.47
C ASP A 109 -21.73 30.20 1.95
N PHE A 110 -20.47 30.26 1.52
CA PHE A 110 -19.43 29.31 1.87
C PHE A 110 -18.92 29.55 3.31
N SER A 111 -19.68 29.12 4.31
CA SER A 111 -19.25 29.04 5.70
C SER A 111 -18.54 27.70 5.94
N GLY A 112 -17.28 27.69 6.19
CA GLY A 112 -16.25 26.64 6.38
C GLY A 112 -16.59 25.20 6.75
N TYR A 113 -17.84 24.85 7.05
CA TYR A 113 -18.37 23.49 7.18
C TYR A 113 -19.61 23.38 6.32
N PHE A 114 -19.45 22.84 5.14
CA PHE A 114 -20.47 22.89 4.13
C PHE A 114 -21.30 21.60 4.05
N PHE A 115 -22.59 21.74 4.35
CA PHE A 115 -23.61 20.87 3.76
C PHE A 115 -24.11 21.58 2.50
N PRO A 116 -23.87 21.05 1.28
CA PRO A 116 -24.42 21.64 0.09
C PRO A 116 -25.93 21.69 0.20
N ARG A 117 -26.55 22.78 -0.26
CA ARG A 117 -28.00 22.82 -0.45
C ARG A 117 -28.37 21.62 -1.33
N ALA A 118 -29.53 21.06 -1.13
CA ALA A 118 -30.02 19.87 -1.88
C ALA A 118 -29.97 20.06 -3.41
N THR A 119 -29.79 21.28 -3.89
CA THR A 119 -29.71 21.68 -5.29
C THR A 119 -28.28 21.73 -5.87
N GLU A 120 -27.23 21.57 -5.04
CA GLU A 120 -25.85 21.65 -5.55
C GLU A 120 -25.34 20.26 -5.98
N VAL A 121 -25.19 20.09 -7.28
CA VAL A 121 -24.63 18.88 -7.91
C VAL A 121 -23.11 18.82 -7.72
N PHE A 122 -22.44 19.97 -7.81
CA PHE A 122 -20.98 20.06 -7.73
C PHE A 122 -20.54 20.37 -6.30
N ARG A 123 -19.76 19.44 -5.70
CA ARG A 123 -19.28 19.57 -4.33
C ARG A 123 -17.78 19.75 -4.30
N THR A 124 -17.31 20.75 -3.59
CA THR A 124 -15.88 20.99 -3.34
C THR A 124 -15.55 20.91 -1.87
N LYS A 125 -14.36 20.48 -1.55
CA LYS A 125 -13.78 20.53 -0.20
C LYS A 125 -12.34 21.02 -0.30
N PRO A 126 -11.82 21.68 0.76
CA PRO A 126 -10.40 21.96 0.86
C PRO A 126 -9.54 20.72 0.68
N GLY A 127 -8.45 20.82 -0.06
CA GLY A 127 -7.41 19.79 -0.14
C GLY A 127 -6.57 19.71 1.15
N ILE A 128 -7.23 19.72 2.33
CA ILE A 128 -6.57 19.63 3.62
C ILE A 128 -6.17 18.19 3.87
N GLY A 129 -4.89 17.96 4.14
CA GLY A 129 -4.36 16.62 4.41
C GLY A 129 -2.89 16.67 4.76
N ALA A 130 -2.26 15.50 4.81
CA ALA A 130 -0.81 15.37 4.89
C ALA A 130 -0.35 14.42 3.78
N HIS A 131 0.79 14.73 3.18
CA HIS A 131 1.44 13.85 2.23
C HIS A 131 2.92 13.81 2.56
N GLU A 132 3.38 12.68 3.08
CA GLU A 132 4.74 12.43 3.51
C GLU A 132 5.41 11.40 2.61
N VAL A 133 6.71 11.57 2.39
CA VAL A 133 7.60 10.59 1.78
C VAL A 133 8.46 9.98 2.87
N VAL A 134 8.48 8.67 2.95
CA VAL A 134 9.39 7.91 3.78
C VAL A 134 10.52 7.41 2.90
N ILE A 135 11.74 7.89 3.14
CA ILE A 135 12.95 7.44 2.44
C ILE A 135 13.43 6.20 3.18
N ASP A 136 13.36 5.05 2.51
CA ASP A 136 13.45 3.73 3.13
C ASP A 136 14.90 3.33 3.48
N THR A 137 15.88 3.95 2.84
CA THR A 137 17.33 3.66 2.98
C THR A 137 18.14 4.89 2.61
N PRO A 138 19.36 5.10 3.18
CA PRO A 138 20.25 6.15 2.73
C PRO A 138 20.94 5.86 1.39
N LYS A 139 20.90 4.62 0.89
CA LYS A 139 21.59 4.16 -0.31
C LYS A 139 20.71 4.21 -1.54
N HIS A 140 21.26 4.77 -2.63
CA HIS A 140 20.51 4.99 -3.87
C HIS A 140 20.14 3.69 -4.61
N ASN A 141 20.97 2.67 -4.50
CA ASN A 141 20.89 1.42 -5.26
C ASN A 141 20.28 0.26 -4.45
N GLU A 142 19.83 0.49 -3.23
CA GLU A 142 19.18 -0.55 -2.43
C GLU A 142 17.68 -0.60 -2.66
N GLN A 143 17.17 -1.82 -2.82
CA GLN A 143 15.75 -2.10 -2.97
C GLN A 143 15.24 -2.97 -1.82
N LEU A 144 13.95 -2.84 -1.50
CA LEU A 144 13.31 -3.50 -0.37
C LEU A 144 13.55 -5.03 -0.29
N PRO A 145 13.54 -5.82 -1.39
CA PRO A 145 13.84 -7.25 -1.36
C PRO A 145 15.21 -7.60 -0.78
N PHE A 146 16.15 -6.64 -0.79
CA PHE A 146 17.55 -6.83 -0.37
C PHE A 146 17.89 -6.15 0.95
N PHE A 147 16.96 -5.43 1.55
CA PHE A 147 17.17 -4.84 2.88
C PHE A 147 17.42 -5.92 3.94
N SER A 148 18.13 -5.56 5.02
CA SER A 148 18.15 -6.41 6.20
C SER A 148 16.76 -6.50 6.84
N ASP A 149 16.49 -7.60 7.54
CA ASP A 149 15.22 -7.76 8.26
C ASP A 149 15.00 -6.63 9.25
N LYS A 150 16.09 -6.18 9.91
CA LYS A 150 16.08 -5.04 10.82
C LYS A 150 15.68 -3.75 10.10
N GLN A 151 16.22 -3.47 8.92
CA GLN A 151 15.86 -2.27 8.14
C GLN A 151 14.38 -2.24 7.78
N ILE A 152 13.81 -3.38 7.37
CA ILE A 152 12.37 -3.47 7.05
C ILE A 152 11.54 -3.33 8.31
N GLN A 153 11.95 -3.95 9.42
CA GLN A 153 11.27 -3.80 10.71
C GLN A 153 11.22 -2.32 11.13
N GLU A 154 12.33 -1.63 11.08
CA GLU A 154 12.41 -0.22 11.45
C GLU A 154 11.63 0.68 10.49
N LEU A 155 11.60 0.35 9.21
CA LEU A 155 10.74 1.03 8.24
C LEU A 155 9.25 0.89 8.62
N PHE A 156 8.79 -0.31 9.00
CA PHE A 156 7.40 -0.53 9.41
C PHE A 156 7.08 0.11 10.78
N LEU A 157 8.05 0.15 11.69
CA LEU A 157 7.91 0.90 12.94
C LEU A 157 7.77 2.41 12.66
N MET A 158 8.52 2.96 11.68
CA MET A 158 8.37 4.34 11.24
C MET A 158 6.99 4.60 10.62
N TYR A 159 6.45 3.67 9.80
CA TYR A 159 5.08 3.81 9.28
C TYR A 159 4.06 3.88 10.42
N ARG A 160 4.20 2.99 11.41
CA ARG A 160 3.33 2.97 12.60
C ARG A 160 3.44 4.27 13.39
N GLU A 161 4.63 4.77 13.62
CA GLU A 161 4.87 6.04 14.34
C GLU A 161 4.21 7.20 13.59
N ARG A 162 4.42 7.32 12.28
CA ARG A 162 3.81 8.38 11.48
C ARG A 162 2.28 8.27 11.45
N TYR A 163 1.76 7.05 11.29
CA TYR A 163 0.31 6.82 11.37
C TYR A 163 -0.27 7.32 12.69
N LEU A 164 0.35 6.94 13.82
CA LEU A 164 -0.09 7.36 15.16
C LEU A 164 -0.01 8.88 15.36
N ASN A 165 0.99 9.53 14.79
CA ASN A 165 1.14 10.98 14.86
C ASN A 165 0.10 11.72 13.98
N LEU A 166 -0.20 11.19 12.80
CA LEU A 166 -1.15 11.81 11.90
C LEU A 166 -2.61 11.63 12.35
N ARG A 167 -2.97 10.47 12.90
CA ARG A 167 -4.36 10.15 13.28
C ARG A 167 -4.95 11.05 14.37
N VAL A 168 -4.10 11.73 15.17
CA VAL A 168 -4.59 12.64 16.22
C VAL A 168 -5.20 13.92 15.66
N ASN A 169 -4.95 14.24 14.39
CA ASN A 169 -5.55 15.39 13.73
C ASN A 169 -6.99 15.09 13.33
N SER A 170 -7.96 15.72 14.00
CA SER A 170 -9.39 15.50 13.80
C SER A 170 -9.91 15.79 12.38
N LYS A 171 -9.14 16.53 11.57
CA LYS A 171 -9.47 16.82 10.17
C LYS A 171 -9.26 15.59 9.28
N PHE A 172 -8.42 14.64 9.67
CA PHE A 172 -8.16 13.43 8.90
C PHE A 172 -9.21 12.35 9.20
N LYS A 173 -9.61 11.64 8.18
CA LYS A 173 -10.58 10.55 8.26
C LYS A 173 -9.97 9.20 7.86
N TYR A 174 -8.94 9.24 7.02
CA TYR A 174 -8.27 8.04 6.54
C TYR A 174 -6.78 8.31 6.30
N ILE A 175 -5.95 7.33 6.60
CA ILE A 175 -4.51 7.35 6.36
C ILE A 175 -4.14 6.10 5.57
N ILE A 176 -3.51 6.31 4.41
CA ILE A 176 -2.99 5.24 3.57
C ILE A 176 -1.46 5.26 3.56
N ILE A 177 -0.87 4.08 3.66
CA ILE A 177 0.57 3.85 3.51
C ILE A 177 0.77 2.97 2.30
N PHE A 178 1.61 3.39 1.38
CA PHE A 178 1.86 2.65 0.16
C PHE A 178 3.28 2.85 -0.36
N LYS A 179 3.73 1.90 -1.17
CA LYS A 179 4.97 1.98 -1.92
C LYS A 179 4.70 1.71 -3.40
N ASN A 180 5.34 2.50 -4.23
CA ASN A 180 5.44 2.25 -5.66
C ASN A 180 6.89 1.86 -5.96
N SER A 181 7.13 0.72 -6.58
CA SER A 181 8.45 0.24 -6.96
C SER A 181 8.48 0.00 -8.47
N GLY A 182 9.29 0.77 -9.18
CA GLY A 182 9.41 0.72 -10.63
C GLY A 182 8.43 1.65 -11.38
N ALA A 183 8.77 1.95 -12.64
CA ALA A 183 8.08 2.94 -13.48
C ALA A 183 6.61 2.55 -13.75
N ASN A 184 6.33 1.26 -14.03
CA ASN A 184 4.96 0.78 -14.28
C ASN A 184 4.10 0.78 -13.01
N ALA A 185 4.72 0.87 -11.83
CA ALA A 185 4.03 1.05 -10.56
C ALA A 185 3.79 2.54 -10.21
N GLY A 186 4.27 3.46 -11.04
CA GLY A 186 4.06 4.91 -10.86
C GLY A 186 5.13 5.60 -10.02
N THR A 187 6.32 5.00 -9.87
CA THR A 187 7.44 5.67 -9.22
C THR A 187 8.14 6.62 -10.18
N SER A 188 8.43 7.84 -9.70
CA SER A 188 9.20 8.84 -10.45
C SER A 188 10.67 8.94 -10.02
N ILE A 189 11.02 8.41 -8.85
CA ILE A 189 12.35 8.45 -8.26
C ILE A 189 12.80 7.01 -7.95
N VAL A 190 13.91 6.59 -8.52
CA VAL A 190 14.45 5.22 -8.39
C VAL A 190 14.84 4.90 -6.94
N HIS A 191 15.40 5.86 -6.21
CA HIS A 191 15.77 5.69 -4.80
C HIS A 191 14.58 5.19 -3.97
N SER A 192 14.76 4.08 -3.27
CA SER A 192 13.68 3.40 -2.53
C SER A 192 12.98 4.31 -1.55
N HIS A 193 11.68 4.51 -1.74
CA HIS A 193 10.84 5.32 -0.87
C HIS A 193 9.41 4.80 -0.84
N SER A 194 8.70 5.18 0.19
CA SER A 194 7.28 4.91 0.40
C SER A 194 6.54 6.21 0.68
N GLN A 195 5.23 6.19 0.71
CA GLN A 195 4.42 7.38 0.90
C GLN A 195 3.32 7.15 1.92
N ILE A 196 2.99 8.21 2.66
CA ILE A 196 1.86 8.24 3.60
C ILE A 196 1.00 9.43 3.24
N ILE A 197 -0.30 9.18 3.02
CA ILE A 197 -1.26 10.25 2.76
C ILE A 197 -2.38 10.18 3.80
N ALA A 198 -2.62 11.28 4.49
CA ALA A 198 -3.79 11.47 5.34
C ALA A 198 -4.80 12.37 4.62
N THR A 199 -6.06 11.91 4.52
CA THR A 199 -7.12 12.58 3.78
C THR A 199 -8.33 12.90 4.66
N PRO A 200 -9.04 14.03 4.41
CA PRO A 200 -10.24 14.41 5.15
C PRO A 200 -11.49 13.67 4.66
N VAL A 201 -11.36 12.82 3.66
CA VAL A 201 -12.45 12.02 3.10
C VAL A 201 -12.10 10.53 3.10
N ILE A 202 -13.09 9.68 3.31
CA ILE A 202 -12.95 8.23 3.15
C ILE A 202 -13.17 7.91 1.67
N PRO A 203 -12.20 7.25 0.98
CA PRO A 203 -12.37 6.85 -0.42
C PRO A 203 -13.60 5.95 -0.61
N LEU A 204 -14.26 6.07 -1.77
CA LEU A 204 -15.51 5.34 -2.04
C LEU A 204 -15.31 3.82 -1.95
N THR A 205 -14.22 3.31 -2.52
CA THR A 205 -13.90 1.87 -2.46
C THR A 205 -13.79 1.38 -1.01
N LEU A 206 -13.05 2.11 -0.15
CA LEU A 206 -12.93 1.75 1.26
C LEU A 206 -14.29 1.83 1.98
N ARG A 207 -15.11 2.85 1.68
CA ARG A 207 -16.45 2.99 2.25
C ARG A 207 -17.33 1.79 1.90
N ASN A 208 -17.26 1.32 0.66
CA ASN A 208 -17.99 0.13 0.22
C ASN A 208 -17.51 -1.12 0.96
N ASN A 209 -16.18 -1.30 1.10
CA ASN A 209 -15.61 -2.43 1.83
C ASN A 209 -16.05 -2.44 3.30
N ILE A 210 -16.00 -1.28 3.97
CA ILE A 210 -16.48 -1.13 5.35
C ILE A 210 -17.97 -1.46 5.45
N SER A 211 -18.79 -0.97 4.52
CA SER A 211 -20.22 -1.25 4.50
C SER A 211 -20.52 -2.74 4.35
N GLN A 212 -19.77 -3.44 3.49
CA GLN A 212 -19.90 -4.90 3.31
C GLN A 212 -19.42 -5.66 4.55
N ALA A 213 -18.29 -5.27 5.14
CA ALA A 213 -17.77 -5.91 6.34
C ALA A 213 -18.74 -5.74 7.52
N ARG A 214 -19.30 -4.55 7.72
CA ARG A 214 -20.31 -4.28 8.75
C ARG A 214 -21.58 -5.08 8.50
N PHE A 215 -22.09 -5.08 7.27
CA PHE A 215 -23.28 -5.86 6.92
C PHE A 215 -23.09 -7.35 7.22
N TYR A 216 -21.94 -7.92 6.86
CA TYR A 216 -21.63 -9.32 7.17
C TYR A 216 -21.57 -9.57 8.69
N TYR A 217 -20.94 -8.66 9.42
CA TYR A 217 -20.83 -8.75 10.88
C TYR A 217 -22.22 -8.68 11.56
N ASP A 218 -23.10 -7.81 11.09
CA ASP A 218 -24.46 -7.68 11.62
C ASP A 218 -25.30 -8.94 11.37
N GLU A 219 -25.12 -9.62 10.21
CA GLU A 219 -25.85 -10.83 9.84
C GLU A 219 -25.27 -12.10 10.50
N VAL A 220 -23.94 -12.20 10.62
CA VAL A 220 -23.24 -13.45 10.97
C VAL A 220 -22.60 -13.40 12.36
N GLY A 221 -22.38 -12.20 12.93
CA GLY A 221 -21.72 -12.01 14.22
C GLY A 221 -20.22 -12.25 14.21
N ARG A 222 -19.58 -12.29 13.02
CA ARG A 222 -18.14 -12.54 12.85
C ARG A 222 -17.55 -11.65 11.76
N CYS A 223 -16.24 -11.40 11.85
CA CYS A 223 -15.50 -10.66 10.83
C CYS A 223 -15.37 -11.49 9.55
N ILE A 224 -15.79 -10.92 8.41
CA ILE A 224 -15.70 -11.56 7.09
C ILE A 224 -14.26 -11.92 6.69
N PHE A 225 -13.29 -11.10 7.09
CA PHE A 225 -11.87 -11.37 6.80
C PHE A 225 -11.35 -12.57 7.60
N CYS A 226 -11.78 -12.71 8.87
CA CYS A 226 -11.44 -13.89 9.68
C CYS A 226 -12.04 -15.16 9.07
N ASP A 227 -13.29 -15.12 8.63
CA ASP A 227 -13.94 -16.27 7.98
C ASP A 227 -13.27 -16.59 6.63
N MET A 228 -12.84 -15.57 5.87
CA MET A 228 -12.04 -15.75 4.65
C MET A 228 -10.70 -16.42 4.95
N ILE A 229 -9.97 -15.98 5.97
CA ILE A 229 -8.71 -16.60 6.40
C ILE A 229 -8.93 -18.08 6.74
N GLN A 230 -9.98 -18.42 7.47
CA GLN A 230 -10.30 -19.81 7.79
C GLN A 230 -10.63 -20.62 6.53
N ALA A 231 -11.35 -20.04 5.57
CA ALA A 231 -11.63 -20.71 4.29
C ALA A 231 -10.35 -20.96 3.49
N GLU A 232 -9.41 -20.01 3.47
CA GLU A 232 -8.10 -20.18 2.83
C GLU A 232 -7.27 -21.26 3.52
N ILE A 233 -7.29 -21.34 4.84
CA ILE A 233 -6.60 -22.40 5.61
C ILE A 233 -7.18 -23.78 5.30
N VAL A 234 -8.50 -23.91 5.20
CA VAL A 234 -9.16 -25.19 4.88
C VAL A 234 -8.87 -25.62 3.44
N ASP A 235 -8.89 -24.70 2.47
CA ASP A 235 -8.55 -25.00 1.07
C ASP A 235 -7.05 -25.29 0.88
N GLY A 236 -6.18 -24.48 1.46
CA GLY A 236 -4.72 -24.61 1.44
C GLY A 236 -4.02 -24.31 0.11
N ARG A 237 -4.72 -24.38 -1.01
CA ARG A 237 -4.11 -24.30 -2.35
C ARG A 237 -3.49 -22.95 -2.66
N ARG A 238 -4.08 -21.86 -2.17
CA ARG A 238 -3.66 -20.47 -2.42
C ARG A 238 -2.70 -19.93 -1.38
N ILE A 239 -2.44 -20.67 -0.29
CA ILE A 239 -1.48 -20.27 0.75
C ILE A 239 -0.05 -20.39 0.21
N ILE A 240 0.72 -19.32 0.35
CA ILE A 240 2.13 -19.26 -0.02
C ILE A 240 3.02 -19.54 1.18
N LEU A 241 2.68 -18.92 2.32
CA LEU A 241 3.42 -19.00 3.57
C LEU A 241 2.46 -18.78 4.74
N GLN A 242 2.73 -19.47 5.84
CA GLN A 242 2.05 -19.22 7.12
C GLN A 242 3.10 -19.26 8.23
N THR A 243 3.00 -18.30 9.16
CA THR A 243 3.79 -18.25 10.40
C THR A 243 2.87 -18.40 11.61
N ALA A 244 3.38 -18.19 12.81
CA ALA A 244 2.54 -18.17 14.01
C ALA A 244 1.57 -16.96 14.02
N ASP A 245 1.98 -15.84 13.42
CA ASP A 245 1.25 -14.57 13.48
C ASP A 245 0.55 -14.20 12.17
N PHE A 246 1.01 -14.67 11.02
CA PHE A 246 0.54 -14.22 9.70
C PHE A 246 0.25 -15.37 8.73
N ILE A 247 -0.69 -15.11 7.83
CA ILE A 247 -0.95 -15.90 6.63
C ILE A 247 -0.66 -15.07 5.38
N VAL A 248 -0.05 -15.71 4.38
CA VAL A 248 0.26 -15.12 3.07
C VAL A 248 -0.37 -15.99 1.99
N PHE A 249 -1.19 -15.40 1.15
CA PHE A 249 -1.93 -16.14 0.12
C PHE A 249 -2.22 -15.28 -1.11
N HIS A 250 -2.50 -15.91 -2.23
CA HIS A 250 -3.11 -15.27 -3.37
C HIS A 250 -4.63 -15.33 -3.21
N PRO A 251 -5.36 -14.19 -3.20
CA PRO A 251 -6.79 -14.19 -2.93
C PRO A 251 -7.57 -14.97 -3.99
N PHE A 252 -8.68 -15.62 -3.58
CA PHE A 252 -9.56 -16.40 -4.46
C PHE A 252 -9.99 -15.61 -5.70
N ALA A 253 -10.40 -14.36 -5.52
CA ALA A 253 -10.78 -13.43 -6.57
C ALA A 253 -9.66 -12.39 -6.82
N SER A 254 -8.42 -12.86 -7.06
CA SER A 254 -7.25 -12.02 -7.33
C SER A 254 -7.48 -11.14 -8.55
N THR A 255 -7.31 -9.83 -8.41
CA THR A 255 -7.59 -8.85 -9.47
C THR A 255 -6.47 -8.77 -10.51
N SER A 256 -5.28 -9.26 -10.18
CA SER A 256 -4.12 -9.31 -11.07
C SER A 256 -3.27 -10.55 -10.79
N PRO A 257 -2.45 -10.99 -11.77
CA PRO A 257 -1.52 -12.10 -11.57
C PRO A 257 -0.58 -11.85 -10.38
N PHE A 258 -0.38 -12.86 -9.54
CA PHE A 258 0.50 -12.83 -8.36
C PHE A 258 0.13 -11.79 -7.28
N GLU A 259 -1.07 -11.21 -7.32
CA GLU A 259 -1.55 -10.41 -6.21
C GLU A 259 -1.45 -11.21 -4.92
N THR A 260 -0.75 -10.66 -3.93
CA THR A 260 -0.44 -11.35 -2.66
C THR A 260 -0.99 -10.56 -1.50
N TRP A 261 -1.74 -11.22 -0.63
CA TRP A 261 -2.23 -10.65 0.62
C TRP A 261 -1.46 -11.24 1.80
N ILE A 262 -1.05 -10.39 2.72
CA ILE A 262 -0.44 -10.73 4.01
C ILE A 262 -1.40 -10.23 5.08
N MET A 263 -1.89 -11.13 5.92
CA MET A 263 -2.87 -10.80 6.95
C MET A 263 -2.49 -11.43 8.29
N PRO A 264 -2.74 -10.75 9.43
CA PRO A 264 -2.64 -11.39 10.74
C PRO A 264 -3.58 -12.59 10.84
N LEU A 265 -3.15 -13.66 11.51
CA LEU A 265 -4.02 -14.79 11.85
C LEU A 265 -4.99 -14.46 12.98
N SER A 266 -4.54 -13.66 13.95
CA SER A 266 -5.40 -13.11 14.99
C SER A 266 -6.16 -11.91 14.47
N HIS A 267 -7.42 -11.73 14.89
CA HIS A 267 -8.19 -10.56 14.50
C HIS A 267 -7.51 -9.26 14.96
N GLU A 268 -7.17 -8.42 13.98
CA GLU A 268 -6.59 -7.08 14.20
C GLU A 268 -7.22 -6.06 13.25
N PRO A 269 -8.01 -5.11 13.76
CA PRO A 269 -8.67 -4.11 12.91
C PRO A 269 -7.70 -3.19 12.17
N CYS A 270 -6.61 -2.76 12.83
CA CYS A 270 -5.67 -1.77 12.29
C CYS A 270 -4.22 -2.20 12.52
N PHE A 271 -3.36 -1.98 11.52
CA PHE A 271 -1.95 -2.33 11.59
C PHE A 271 -1.19 -1.56 12.68
N SER A 272 -1.68 -0.38 13.06
CA SER A 272 -1.05 0.43 14.11
C SER A 272 -1.08 -0.24 15.51
N ASN A 273 -1.91 -1.27 15.69
CA ASN A 273 -2.01 -2.05 16.93
C ASN A 273 -0.94 -3.14 17.05
N MET A 274 -0.22 -3.42 15.97
CA MET A 274 0.80 -4.47 15.89
C MET A 274 1.91 -4.27 16.90
N SER A 275 2.32 -5.34 17.57
CA SER A 275 3.48 -5.34 18.49
C SER A 275 4.80 -5.28 17.73
N ALA A 276 5.89 -4.96 18.44
CA ALA A 276 7.23 -4.95 17.84
C ALA A 276 7.66 -6.34 17.33
N ASP A 277 7.26 -7.42 18.02
CA ASP A 277 7.57 -8.79 17.62
C ASP A 277 6.81 -9.18 16.34
N LYS A 278 5.51 -8.88 16.27
CA LYS A 278 4.74 -9.06 15.03
C LYS A 278 5.29 -8.21 13.88
N THR A 279 5.74 -6.99 14.16
CA THR A 279 6.38 -6.14 13.13
C THR A 279 7.67 -6.78 12.59
N LYS A 280 8.44 -7.45 13.46
CA LYS A 280 9.63 -8.21 13.06
C LYS A 280 9.28 -9.41 12.18
N ASP A 281 8.25 -10.19 12.55
CA ASP A 281 7.79 -11.33 11.73
C ASP A 281 7.28 -10.83 10.36
N LEU A 282 6.46 -9.78 10.34
CA LEU A 282 6.02 -9.15 9.09
C LEU A 282 7.18 -8.70 8.20
N ALA A 283 8.25 -8.14 8.77
CA ALA A 283 9.42 -7.71 8.01
C ALA A 283 10.12 -8.90 7.32
N VAL A 284 10.29 -10.00 8.01
CA VAL A 284 10.85 -11.25 7.46
C VAL A 284 9.97 -11.80 6.34
N ILE A 285 8.65 -11.82 6.56
CA ILE A 285 7.67 -12.28 5.57
C ILE A 285 7.73 -11.42 4.31
N VAL A 286 7.64 -10.09 4.44
CA VAL A 286 7.63 -9.16 3.30
C VAL A 286 8.91 -9.29 2.50
N LYS A 287 10.07 -9.36 3.16
CA LYS A 287 11.34 -9.62 2.47
C LYS A 287 11.32 -10.91 1.66
N LYS A 288 10.89 -12.02 2.28
CA LYS A 288 10.82 -13.32 1.60
C LYS A 288 9.91 -13.28 0.38
N ILE A 289 8.72 -12.69 0.51
CA ILE A 289 7.77 -12.58 -0.58
C ILE A 289 8.31 -11.71 -1.71
N LEU A 290 8.85 -10.54 -1.40
CA LEU A 290 9.41 -9.65 -2.43
C LEU A 290 10.66 -10.24 -3.10
N LYS A 291 11.53 -10.93 -2.32
CA LYS A 291 12.67 -11.64 -2.89
C LYS A 291 12.23 -12.81 -3.77
N GLY A 292 11.23 -13.58 -3.32
CA GLY A 292 10.62 -14.63 -4.13
C GLY A 292 10.02 -14.08 -5.43
N MET A 293 9.29 -12.96 -5.38
CA MET A 293 8.77 -12.29 -6.59
C MET A 293 9.89 -11.79 -7.50
N TYR A 294 10.94 -11.20 -6.94
CA TYR A 294 12.12 -10.76 -7.69
C TYR A 294 12.74 -11.92 -8.46
N ASP A 295 12.90 -13.08 -7.84
CA ASP A 295 13.50 -14.26 -8.47
C ASP A 295 12.54 -14.94 -9.45
N ALA A 296 11.27 -15.08 -9.08
CA ALA A 296 10.25 -15.78 -9.86
C ALA A 296 9.79 -15.01 -11.10
N LEU A 297 9.70 -13.66 -11.00
CA LEU A 297 9.12 -12.79 -12.02
C LEU A 297 10.14 -11.85 -12.66
N ASN A 298 11.43 -12.05 -12.37
CA ASN A 298 12.55 -11.29 -12.93
C ASN A 298 12.46 -9.78 -12.65
N ASP A 299 12.33 -9.43 -11.35
CA ASP A 299 12.26 -8.05 -10.85
C ASP A 299 11.05 -7.25 -11.37
N PRO A 300 9.83 -7.67 -11.06
CA PRO A 300 8.64 -6.96 -11.51
C PRO A 300 8.48 -5.61 -10.80
N ASP A 301 7.93 -4.63 -11.50
CA ASP A 301 7.38 -3.46 -10.86
C ASP A 301 6.21 -3.86 -9.97
N TYR A 302 6.06 -3.25 -8.79
CA TYR A 302 4.98 -3.57 -7.88
C TYR A 302 4.50 -2.37 -7.07
N ASN A 303 3.25 -2.43 -6.65
CA ASN A 303 2.74 -1.60 -5.56
C ASN A 303 2.57 -2.47 -4.32
N PHE A 304 2.86 -1.95 -3.14
CA PHE A 304 2.29 -2.47 -1.93
C PHE A 304 1.44 -1.42 -1.21
N VAL A 305 0.40 -1.87 -0.51
CA VAL A 305 -0.55 -1.00 0.18
C VAL A 305 -0.96 -1.62 1.50
N PHE A 306 -0.85 -0.86 2.59
CA PHE A 306 -1.49 -1.20 3.85
C PHE A 306 -2.97 -0.79 3.79
N ASN A 307 -3.85 -1.78 3.75
CA ASN A 307 -5.29 -1.56 3.81
C ASN A 307 -5.74 -1.50 5.26
N ASN A 308 -5.90 -0.28 5.75
CA ASN A 308 -6.39 0.03 7.09
C ASN A 308 -7.84 0.49 7.04
N PRO A 309 -8.58 0.41 8.17
CA PRO A 309 -9.88 1.04 8.29
C PRO A 309 -9.77 2.57 8.30
N PRO A 310 -10.87 3.30 8.16
CA PRO A 310 -10.95 4.70 8.57
C PRO A 310 -10.54 4.87 10.04
N ILE A 311 -10.03 6.05 10.40
CA ILE A 311 -9.57 6.33 11.78
C ILE A 311 -10.69 6.07 12.82
N ALA A 312 -11.94 6.34 12.46
CA ALA A 312 -13.08 6.09 13.35
C ALA A 312 -13.35 4.60 13.59
N ASP A 313 -12.92 3.73 12.68
CA ASP A 313 -13.23 2.30 12.68
C ASP A 313 -12.03 1.43 13.14
N GLU A 314 -10.96 2.03 13.68
CA GLU A 314 -9.71 1.34 14.07
C GLU A 314 -9.86 0.28 15.17
N LYS A 315 -10.99 0.27 15.87
CA LYS A 315 -11.28 -0.64 17.00
C LYS A 315 -12.46 -1.56 16.72
N GLU A 316 -13.01 -1.50 15.54
CA GLU A 316 -14.24 -2.19 15.18
C GLU A 316 -13.98 -3.66 14.82
N ASP A 317 -14.78 -4.56 15.39
CA ASP A 317 -14.61 -6.01 15.23
C ASP A 317 -15.01 -6.53 13.84
N TYR A 318 -15.60 -5.72 13.00
CA TYR A 318 -15.98 -6.12 11.63
C TYR A 318 -14.87 -5.94 10.59
N TYR A 319 -13.77 -5.26 10.90
CA TYR A 319 -12.69 -5.01 9.96
C TYR A 319 -11.39 -5.67 10.38
N HIS A 320 -10.56 -6.01 9.38
CA HIS A 320 -9.26 -6.63 9.58
C HIS A 320 -8.28 -6.07 8.57
N TRP A 321 -7.14 -5.54 9.01
CA TRP A 321 -6.16 -4.95 8.12
C TRP A 321 -5.43 -6.01 7.27
N SER A 322 -4.93 -5.58 6.10
CA SER A 322 -4.09 -6.40 5.23
C SER A 322 -2.99 -5.59 4.59
N LEU A 323 -1.85 -6.20 4.33
CA LEU A 323 -0.85 -5.70 3.40
C LEU A 323 -1.03 -6.41 2.07
N ARG A 324 -1.26 -5.65 1.01
CA ARG A 324 -1.43 -6.18 -0.36
C ARG A 324 -0.24 -5.81 -1.21
N ILE A 325 0.33 -6.79 -1.90
CA ILE A 325 1.42 -6.62 -2.87
C ILE A 325 0.87 -6.96 -4.24
N ILE A 326 0.99 -6.02 -5.18
CA ILE A 326 0.38 -6.12 -6.52
C ILE A 326 1.48 -5.91 -7.56
N PRO A 327 2.03 -6.98 -8.13
CA PRO A 327 2.95 -6.88 -9.25
C PRO A 327 2.25 -6.29 -10.48
N ARG A 328 2.94 -5.40 -11.20
CA ARG A 328 2.42 -4.69 -12.37
C ARG A 328 2.69 -5.46 -13.65
N LEU A 329 2.15 -6.68 -13.74
CA LEU A 329 2.35 -7.62 -14.84
C LEU A 329 1.35 -7.42 -15.99
N THR A 330 0.26 -6.70 -15.72
CA THR A 330 -0.80 -6.40 -16.69
C THR A 330 -1.26 -4.96 -16.51
N MET A 331 -1.77 -4.37 -17.59
CA MET A 331 -2.39 -3.03 -17.55
C MET A 331 -3.91 -3.16 -17.67
N LYS A 332 -4.62 -2.33 -16.92
CA LYS A 332 -6.08 -2.20 -17.10
C LYS A 332 -6.37 -1.61 -18.47
N ALA A 333 -7.28 -2.24 -19.20
CA ALA A 333 -7.73 -1.83 -20.53
C ALA A 333 -9.20 -1.38 -20.51
N GLY A 334 -9.79 -1.16 -21.69
CA GLY A 334 -11.12 -0.56 -21.80
C GLY A 334 -12.23 -1.27 -21.04
N PHE A 335 -12.19 -2.59 -20.97
CA PHE A 335 -13.20 -3.37 -20.22
C PHE A 335 -13.11 -3.08 -18.72
N GLU A 336 -11.92 -3.21 -18.13
CA GLU A 336 -11.71 -2.98 -16.70
C GLU A 336 -11.98 -1.51 -16.30
N ILE A 337 -11.63 -0.58 -17.17
CA ILE A 337 -11.90 0.86 -16.95
C ILE A 337 -13.40 1.13 -17.00
N GLY A 338 -14.11 0.54 -17.98
CA GLY A 338 -15.52 0.79 -18.19
C GLY A 338 -16.46 0.10 -17.20
N THR A 339 -16.06 -1.07 -16.68
CA THR A 339 -16.91 -1.89 -15.80
C THR A 339 -16.45 -1.93 -14.34
N GLY A 340 -15.18 -1.63 -14.06
CA GLY A 340 -14.56 -1.88 -12.77
C GLY A 340 -14.18 -3.35 -12.53
N MET A 341 -14.63 -4.28 -13.35
CA MET A 341 -14.32 -5.71 -13.22
C MET A 341 -12.92 -6.00 -13.76
N SER A 342 -12.11 -6.71 -12.99
CA SER A 342 -10.75 -7.10 -13.42
C SER A 342 -10.77 -8.40 -14.23
N ILE A 343 -9.86 -8.51 -15.20
CA ILE A 343 -9.57 -9.75 -15.91
C ILE A 343 -8.19 -10.24 -15.48
N ASN A 344 -8.16 -11.34 -14.74
CA ASN A 344 -6.91 -11.99 -14.34
C ASN A 344 -6.62 -13.17 -15.28
N THR A 345 -5.46 -13.14 -15.91
CA THR A 345 -5.01 -14.19 -16.84
C THR A 345 -4.23 -15.32 -16.16
N ALA A 346 -4.09 -15.26 -14.83
CA ALA A 346 -3.44 -16.30 -14.03
C ALA A 346 -4.40 -16.90 -13.00
N ILE A 347 -4.28 -18.19 -12.75
CA ILE A 347 -5.08 -18.90 -11.74
C ILE A 347 -4.38 -18.75 -10.40
N PRO A 348 -5.02 -18.19 -9.34
CA PRO A 348 -4.40 -17.95 -8.05
C PRO A 348 -3.79 -19.20 -7.40
N GLU A 349 -4.41 -20.35 -7.53
CA GLU A 349 -3.92 -21.63 -7.03
C GLU A 349 -2.57 -22.02 -7.65
N GLU A 350 -2.43 -21.80 -8.95
CA GLU A 350 -1.19 -22.13 -9.69
C GLU A 350 -0.07 -21.13 -9.42
N THR A 351 -0.43 -19.84 -9.35
CA THR A 351 0.59 -18.82 -9.02
C THR A 351 1.07 -18.97 -7.57
N ALA A 352 0.22 -19.39 -6.64
CA ALA A 352 0.63 -19.69 -5.27
C ALA A 352 1.54 -20.92 -5.19
N GLU A 353 1.22 -22.00 -5.92
CA GLU A 353 2.08 -23.17 -6.04
C GLU A 353 3.45 -22.81 -6.62
N PHE A 354 3.47 -22.02 -7.68
CA PHE A 354 4.70 -21.54 -8.32
C PHE A 354 5.53 -20.70 -7.35
N MET A 355 4.93 -19.76 -6.63
CA MET A 355 5.63 -18.91 -5.67
C MET A 355 6.25 -19.70 -4.53
N ARG A 356 5.61 -20.75 -4.02
CA ARG A 356 6.18 -21.63 -2.98
C ARG A 356 7.54 -22.19 -3.40
N GLY A 357 7.75 -22.46 -4.70
CA GLY A 357 9.03 -22.94 -5.23
C GLY A 357 10.20 -21.95 -5.11
N PHE A 358 9.91 -20.66 -4.94
CA PHE A 358 10.92 -19.60 -4.82
C PHE A 358 11.13 -19.10 -3.39
N LEU A 359 10.31 -19.54 -2.43
CA LEU A 359 10.48 -19.21 -1.03
C LEU A 359 11.45 -20.20 -0.38
N LYS A 360 12.75 -20.01 -0.61
CA LYS A 360 13.78 -20.81 0.07
C LYS A 360 13.83 -20.46 1.56
N PHE A 361 13.78 -21.48 2.39
CA PHE A 361 13.94 -21.39 3.85
C PHE A 361 15.42 -21.38 4.22
#